data_6a700e60fa6423c27bf04870453a8f47
#
_entry.id   6a700e60fa6423c27bf04870453a8f47
#
_cell.length_a   1.000
_cell.length_b   1.000
_cell.length_c   1.000
_cell.angle_alpha   90.00
_cell.angle_beta   90.00
_cell.angle_gamma   90.00
#
_symmetry.space_group_name_H-M   'P 1'
#
loop_
_entity.id
_entity.type
_entity.pdbx_description
1 polymer ?
#
loop_
_entity_poly.entity_id
_entity_poly.type
_entity_poly.pdbx_seq_one_letter_code
_entity_poly.pdbx_strand_id
1 'polypeptide(L)'
;SYQKMELVRLSQAAENEFVGVKCGIMDQFASTFGKKDQLLRLDCRSLEYAYVPFHADNIKLVLFDTRVKHSLATSAYNERREQCEAGVKLIQASHPEVMSLRDATEEMLLNLIKPINEIVYKRCTFIVAEIQRLLNACNDLENNDIQSFGQRMFETHFGLKDQYEVSCEELDHLVNLVKNDQNVIGARMMGGGFGGCTINLVKTEAVD
;
A
#
# COMPACT_ATOMS: atom_id res chain seq x y z
N SER A 1 -25.53 1.01 20.12
CA SER A 1 -24.86 0.61 18.88
C SER A 1 -23.66 1.50 18.68
N TYR A 2 -22.47 0.91 18.53
CA TYR A 2 -21.25 1.66 18.22
C TYR A 2 -21.38 2.33 16.85
N GLN A 3 -20.84 3.56 16.74
CA GLN A 3 -20.69 4.18 15.42
C GLN A 3 -19.60 3.41 14.64
N LYS A 4 -19.75 3.30 13.32
CA LYS A 4 -18.81 2.56 12.45
C LYS A 4 -17.34 2.98 12.66
N MET A 5 -17.09 4.28 12.78
CA MET A 5 -15.73 4.81 13.00
C MET A 5 -15.17 4.44 14.38
N GLU A 6 -16.00 4.36 15.39
CA GLU A 6 -15.60 3.92 16.73
C GLU A 6 -15.16 2.45 16.71
N LEU A 7 -15.90 1.60 16.01
CA LEU A 7 -15.52 0.20 15.81
C LEU A 7 -14.16 0.05 15.11
N VAL A 8 -13.92 0.83 14.06
CA VAL A 8 -12.64 0.85 13.34
C VAL A 8 -11.49 1.22 14.27
N ARG A 9 -11.65 2.28 15.07
CA ARG A 9 -10.62 2.73 16.02
C ARG A 9 -10.34 1.70 17.12
N LEU A 10 -11.39 1.10 17.67
CA LEU A 10 -11.24 0.06 18.69
C LEU A 10 -10.51 -1.18 18.13
N SER A 11 -10.84 -1.60 16.92
CA SER A 11 -10.17 -2.74 16.27
C SER A 11 -8.70 -2.44 15.98
N GLN A 12 -8.36 -1.24 15.52
CA GLN A 12 -6.96 -0.83 15.34
C GLN A 12 -6.21 -0.77 16.68
N ALA A 13 -6.82 -0.21 17.71
CA ALA A 13 -6.21 -0.14 19.05
C ALA A 13 -5.91 -1.55 19.61
N ALA A 14 -6.81 -2.50 19.40
CA ALA A 14 -6.59 -3.88 19.80
C ALA A 14 -5.34 -4.50 19.14
N GLU A 15 -5.11 -4.26 17.85
CA GLU A 15 -3.90 -4.73 17.16
C GLU A 15 -2.64 -4.00 17.64
N ASN A 16 -2.71 -2.69 17.81
CA ASN A 16 -1.55 -1.88 18.18
C ASN A 16 -1.12 -2.10 19.63
N GLU A 17 -2.09 -2.19 20.57
CA GLU A 17 -1.83 -2.22 22.01
C GLU A 17 -1.71 -3.65 22.56
N PHE A 18 -2.49 -4.60 22.03
CA PHE A 18 -2.50 -5.97 22.52
C PHE A 18 -1.55 -6.88 21.73
N VAL A 19 -1.58 -6.81 20.39
CA VAL A 19 -0.71 -7.62 19.52
C VAL A 19 0.67 -6.99 19.33
N GLY A 20 0.79 -5.66 19.46
CA GLY A 20 2.04 -4.92 19.30
C GLY A 20 2.46 -4.64 17.86
N VAL A 21 1.54 -4.81 16.90
CA VAL A 21 1.77 -4.44 15.49
C VAL A 21 1.40 -2.98 15.31
N LYS A 22 2.36 -2.13 14.92
CA LYS A 22 2.11 -0.71 14.63
C LYS A 22 1.36 -0.53 13.30
N CYS A 23 0.26 -1.28 13.07
CA CYS A 23 -0.50 -1.25 11.83
C CYS A 23 -1.24 0.07 11.62
N GLY A 24 -1.51 0.39 10.34
CA GLY A 24 -2.43 1.46 9.96
C GLY A 24 -3.90 1.06 10.20
N ILE A 25 -4.81 1.93 9.77
CA ILE A 25 -6.26 1.76 9.96
C ILE A 25 -6.94 1.08 8.74
N MET A 26 -6.20 0.74 7.70
CA MET A 26 -6.71 0.36 6.38
C MET A 26 -7.67 -0.84 6.43
N ASP A 27 -7.26 -1.94 7.04
CA ASP A 27 -7.99 -3.20 7.00
C ASP A 27 -9.30 -3.12 7.79
N GLN A 28 -9.26 -2.52 8.97
CA GLN A 28 -10.43 -2.28 9.82
C GLN A 28 -11.41 -1.32 9.14
N PHE A 29 -10.86 -0.28 8.46
CA PHE A 29 -11.68 0.69 7.73
C PHE A 29 -12.33 0.06 6.51
N ALA A 30 -11.58 -0.68 5.68
CA ALA A 30 -12.08 -1.34 4.50
C ALA A 30 -13.18 -2.37 4.84
N SER A 31 -12.98 -3.16 5.90
CA SER A 31 -13.96 -4.15 6.37
C SER A 31 -15.28 -3.50 6.84
N THR A 32 -15.21 -2.28 7.39
CA THR A 32 -16.38 -1.59 7.97
C THR A 32 -17.13 -0.73 6.96
N PHE A 33 -16.39 -0.11 6.02
CA PHE A 33 -16.91 0.88 5.08
C PHE A 33 -16.96 0.40 3.63
N GLY A 34 -16.42 -0.78 3.32
CA GLY A 34 -16.44 -1.34 1.97
C GLY A 34 -17.84 -1.38 1.36
N LYS A 35 -17.93 -1.13 0.06
CA LYS A 35 -19.15 -1.23 -0.73
C LYS A 35 -18.90 -2.02 -2.00
N LYS A 36 -19.93 -2.74 -2.44
CA LYS A 36 -19.90 -3.48 -3.70
C LYS A 36 -19.60 -2.54 -4.88
N ASP A 37 -18.77 -3.01 -5.80
CA ASP A 37 -18.39 -2.32 -7.05
C ASP A 37 -17.76 -0.94 -6.84
N GLN A 38 -17.12 -0.73 -5.67
CA GLN A 38 -16.42 0.50 -5.34
C GLN A 38 -15.11 0.22 -4.61
N LEU A 39 -14.07 0.93 -4.99
CA LEU A 39 -12.84 1.03 -4.22
C LEU A 39 -12.93 2.19 -3.25
N LEU A 40 -12.27 2.05 -2.13
CA LEU A 40 -12.29 3.02 -1.06
C LEU A 40 -10.97 3.76 -0.98
N ARG A 41 -10.99 5.08 -1.27
CA ARG A 41 -9.86 5.97 -1.05
C ARG A 41 -9.98 6.58 0.34
N LEU A 42 -9.03 6.28 1.21
CA LEU A 42 -8.97 6.80 2.57
C LEU A 42 -7.80 7.74 2.75
N ASP A 43 -8.05 8.93 3.28
CA ASP A 43 -7.03 9.79 3.84
C ASP A 43 -6.76 9.37 5.30
N CYS A 44 -5.60 8.74 5.54
CA CYS A 44 -5.25 8.22 6.86
C CYS A 44 -4.95 9.33 7.91
N ARG A 45 -4.82 10.61 7.50
CA ARG A 45 -4.60 11.74 8.41
C ARG A 45 -5.93 12.33 8.88
N SER A 46 -6.78 12.73 7.93
CA SER A 46 -8.09 13.35 8.23
C SER A 46 -9.19 12.33 8.50
N LEU A 47 -9.01 11.08 8.09
CA LEU A 47 -10.01 10.01 8.03
C LEU A 47 -11.18 10.32 7.07
N GLU A 48 -11.00 11.31 6.21
CA GLU A 48 -11.90 11.53 5.10
C GLU A 48 -11.74 10.43 4.06
N TYR A 49 -12.85 10.03 3.46
CA TYR A 49 -12.83 8.96 2.47
C TYR A 49 -13.76 9.25 1.30
N ALA A 50 -13.45 8.68 0.17
CA ALA A 50 -14.27 8.71 -1.03
C ALA A 50 -14.39 7.31 -1.64
N TYR A 51 -15.50 7.08 -2.32
CA TYR A 51 -15.67 5.87 -3.11
C TYR A 51 -15.31 6.16 -4.57
N VAL A 52 -14.45 5.32 -5.13
CA VAL A 52 -14.06 5.36 -6.53
C VAL A 52 -14.75 4.20 -7.24
N PRO A 53 -15.54 4.43 -8.29
CA PRO A 53 -16.22 3.38 -9.05
C PRO A 53 -15.22 2.35 -9.57
N PHE A 54 -15.57 1.07 -9.46
CA PHE A 54 -14.79 -0.03 -10.02
C PHE A 54 -15.66 -0.82 -10.97
N HIS A 55 -15.62 -0.45 -12.24
CA HIS A 55 -16.36 -1.13 -13.31
C HIS A 55 -15.54 -2.31 -13.83
N ALA A 56 -15.88 -3.49 -13.36
CA ALA A 56 -15.12 -4.71 -13.62
C ALA A 56 -15.95 -5.80 -14.29
N ASP A 57 -16.83 -5.44 -15.24
CA ASP A 57 -17.77 -6.38 -15.88
C ASP A 57 -17.07 -7.60 -16.53
N ASN A 58 -15.85 -7.38 -17.06
CA ASN A 58 -15.03 -8.42 -17.70
C ASN A 58 -13.74 -8.74 -16.94
N ILE A 59 -13.68 -8.41 -15.64
CA ILE A 59 -12.49 -8.56 -14.82
C ILE A 59 -12.87 -9.23 -13.50
N LYS A 60 -12.02 -10.12 -13.04
CA LYS A 60 -12.12 -10.71 -11.70
C LYS A 60 -10.90 -10.34 -10.85
N LEU A 61 -11.15 -10.15 -9.57
CA LEU A 61 -10.10 -10.08 -8.56
C LEU A 61 -9.78 -11.51 -8.12
N VAL A 62 -8.56 -11.93 -8.38
CA VAL A 62 -8.06 -13.27 -8.02
C VAL A 62 -6.97 -13.12 -6.97
N LEU A 63 -7.10 -13.85 -5.87
CA LEU A 63 -6.11 -13.89 -4.80
C LEU A 63 -5.34 -15.20 -4.88
N PHE A 64 -3.99 -15.12 -4.80
CA PHE A 64 -3.12 -16.28 -4.63
C PHE A 64 -2.43 -16.19 -3.29
N ASP A 65 -2.70 -17.15 -2.42
CA ASP A 65 -2.07 -17.28 -1.11
C ASP A 65 -0.75 -18.02 -1.22
N THR A 66 0.35 -17.37 -0.84
CA THR A 66 1.69 -18.00 -0.80
C THR A 66 1.82 -19.07 0.26
N ARG A 67 0.93 -19.10 1.25
CA ARG A 67 1.00 -19.92 2.47
C ARG A 67 2.28 -19.71 3.30
N VAL A 68 3.00 -18.64 3.01
CA VAL A 68 4.21 -18.27 3.77
C VAL A 68 3.80 -17.55 5.04
N LYS A 69 4.28 -18.05 6.18
CA LYS A 69 4.12 -17.44 7.50
C LYS A 69 5.50 -16.99 7.98
N HIS A 70 5.72 -15.70 8.07
CA HIS A 70 6.96 -15.15 8.61
C HIS A 70 6.82 -14.81 10.09
N SER A 71 7.62 -15.44 10.93
CA SER A 71 7.67 -15.16 12.37
C SER A 71 8.22 -13.76 12.69
N LEU A 72 8.99 -13.18 11.78
CA LEU A 72 9.61 -11.85 11.93
C LEU A 72 8.87 -10.71 11.22
N ALA A 73 7.71 -10.98 10.61
CA ALA A 73 6.97 -9.97 9.84
C ALA A 73 6.63 -8.72 10.69
N THR A 74 6.21 -8.90 11.93
CA THR A 74 5.86 -7.79 12.83
C THR A 74 7.06 -6.89 13.12
N SER A 75 8.24 -7.44 13.39
CA SER A 75 9.45 -6.64 13.69
C SER A 75 9.94 -5.90 12.46
N ALA A 76 9.98 -6.57 11.30
CA ALA A 76 10.40 -5.97 10.04
C ALA A 76 9.41 -4.86 9.60
N TYR A 77 8.11 -5.07 9.76
CA TYR A 77 7.12 -4.04 9.49
C TYR A 77 7.32 -2.80 10.38
N ASN A 78 7.52 -3.00 11.68
CA ASN A 78 7.77 -1.91 12.62
C ASN A 78 9.06 -1.16 12.26
N GLU A 79 10.12 -1.87 11.87
CA GLU A 79 11.37 -1.26 11.39
C GLU A 79 11.15 -0.33 10.19
N ARG A 80 10.36 -0.74 9.19
CA ARG A 80 10.04 0.11 8.04
C ARG A 80 9.34 1.38 8.44
N ARG A 81 8.43 1.30 9.40
CA ARG A 81 7.74 2.45 9.96
C ARG A 81 8.71 3.39 10.68
N GLU A 82 9.58 2.85 11.52
CA GLU A 82 10.61 3.63 12.23
C GLU A 82 11.58 4.33 11.27
N GLN A 83 11.95 3.69 10.17
CA GLN A 83 12.77 4.29 9.12
C GLN A 83 12.06 5.49 8.47
N CYS A 84 10.77 5.39 8.17
CA CYS A 84 9.99 6.52 7.66
C CYS A 84 9.87 7.66 8.68
N GLU A 85 9.62 7.34 9.94
CA GLU A 85 9.56 8.32 11.04
C GLU A 85 10.92 9.03 11.25
N ALA A 86 12.03 8.30 11.12
CA ALA A 86 13.36 8.88 11.15
C ALA A 86 13.60 9.86 9.99
N GLY A 87 13.12 9.52 8.78
CA GLY A 87 13.19 10.43 7.64
C GLY A 87 12.43 11.74 7.87
N VAL A 88 11.22 11.66 8.43
CA VAL A 88 10.44 12.86 8.80
C VAL A 88 11.21 13.72 9.82
N LYS A 89 11.81 13.12 10.84
CA LYS A 89 12.62 13.85 11.83
C LYS A 89 13.81 14.58 11.22
N LEU A 90 14.48 13.97 10.23
CA LEU A 90 15.58 14.62 9.52
C LEU A 90 15.11 15.86 8.75
N ILE A 91 13.93 15.80 8.12
CA ILE A 91 13.35 16.94 7.43
C ILE A 91 12.93 18.02 8.42
N GLN A 92 12.32 17.65 9.53
CA GLN A 92 11.83 18.57 10.57
C GLN A 92 12.94 19.43 11.20
N ALA A 93 14.19 19.00 11.14
CA ALA A 93 15.33 19.81 11.62
C ALA A 93 15.44 21.18 10.91
N SER A 94 15.00 21.28 9.66
CA SER A 94 14.98 22.53 8.87
C SER A 94 13.58 22.92 8.39
N HIS A 95 12.62 22.00 8.41
CA HIS A 95 11.24 22.18 7.97
C HIS A 95 10.26 21.66 9.04
N PRO A 96 10.09 22.39 10.17
CA PRO A 96 9.27 21.93 11.30
C PRO A 96 7.76 21.79 10.96
N GLU A 97 7.31 22.39 9.86
CA GLU A 97 5.95 22.26 9.33
C GLU A 97 5.64 20.89 8.72
N VAL A 98 6.67 20.11 8.36
CA VAL A 98 6.52 18.77 7.77
C VAL A 98 6.14 17.77 8.87
N MET A 99 4.89 17.34 8.91
CA MET A 99 4.38 16.43 9.94
C MET A 99 4.43 14.96 9.51
N SER A 100 4.53 14.70 8.22
CA SER A 100 4.61 13.33 7.65
C SER A 100 5.21 13.38 6.26
N LEU A 101 5.52 12.19 5.69
CA LEU A 101 6.05 12.09 4.31
C LEU A 101 5.08 12.62 3.25
N ARG A 102 3.79 12.80 3.55
CA ARG A 102 2.84 13.48 2.66
C ARG A 102 3.19 14.94 2.42
N ASP A 103 3.82 15.57 3.39
CA ASP A 103 4.21 16.99 3.34
C ASP A 103 5.61 17.17 2.74
N ALA A 104 6.35 16.05 2.55
CA ALA A 104 7.71 16.06 2.03
C ALA A 104 7.73 16.13 0.51
N THR A 105 8.71 16.85 -0.04
CA THR A 105 9.01 16.89 -1.47
C THR A 105 10.21 15.99 -1.79
N GLU A 106 10.34 15.60 -3.06
CA GLU A 106 11.51 14.84 -3.53
C GLU A 106 12.82 15.60 -3.28
N GLU A 107 12.79 16.92 -3.40
CA GLU A 107 13.94 17.78 -3.13
C GLU A 107 14.36 17.72 -1.65
N MET A 108 13.41 17.77 -0.72
CA MET A 108 13.68 17.58 0.72
C MET A 108 14.30 16.21 1.00
N LEU A 109 13.78 15.14 0.38
CA LEU A 109 14.34 13.80 0.55
C LEU A 109 15.77 13.73 0.04
N LEU A 110 16.02 14.27 -1.15
CA LEU A 110 17.34 14.25 -1.80
C LEU A 110 18.38 15.03 -0.99
N ASN A 111 18.02 16.22 -0.51
CA ASN A 111 18.96 17.15 0.12
C ASN A 111 19.15 16.89 1.62
N LEU A 112 18.12 16.43 2.33
CA LEU A 112 18.13 16.33 3.79
C LEU A 112 18.25 14.89 4.31
N ILE A 113 17.84 13.89 3.55
CA ILE A 113 17.90 12.50 4.00
C ILE A 113 19.03 11.73 3.32
N LYS A 114 19.11 11.79 1.99
CA LYS A 114 20.07 10.99 1.21
C LYS A 114 21.53 11.13 1.67
N PRO A 115 22.06 12.35 1.99
CA PRO A 115 23.44 12.49 2.44
C PRO A 115 23.71 11.87 3.82
N ILE A 116 22.64 11.64 4.62
CA ILE A 116 22.73 11.16 6.00
C ILE A 116 22.50 9.64 6.06
N ASN A 117 21.46 9.17 5.36
CA ASN A 117 21.06 7.76 5.41
C ASN A 117 20.37 7.32 4.10
N GLU A 118 21.11 6.60 3.27
CA GLU A 118 20.64 6.09 1.97
C GLU A 118 19.46 5.11 2.11
N ILE A 119 19.43 4.30 3.17
CA ILE A 119 18.33 3.35 3.41
C ILE A 119 17.05 4.10 3.73
N VAL A 120 17.11 5.04 4.67
CA VAL A 120 15.96 5.89 5.03
C VAL A 120 15.48 6.69 3.82
N TYR A 121 16.41 7.25 3.02
CA TYR A 121 16.07 7.94 1.77
C TYR A 121 15.27 7.03 0.83
N LYS A 122 15.75 5.83 0.59
CA LYS A 122 15.10 4.84 -0.28
C LYS A 122 13.66 4.53 0.18
N ARG A 123 13.45 4.31 1.50
CA ARG A 123 12.12 4.07 2.08
C ARG A 123 11.19 5.27 1.92
N CYS A 124 11.68 6.46 2.27
CA CYS A 124 10.88 7.69 2.19
C CYS A 124 10.51 8.04 0.74
N THR A 125 11.44 7.88 -0.20
CA THR A 125 11.19 8.11 -1.63
C THR A 125 10.08 7.20 -2.15
N PHE A 126 10.10 5.91 -1.79
CA PHE A 126 9.02 5.00 -2.15
C PHE A 126 7.67 5.51 -1.63
N ILE A 127 7.56 5.89 -0.36
CA ILE A 127 6.29 6.33 0.23
C ILE A 127 5.76 7.60 -0.44
N VAL A 128 6.62 8.58 -0.73
CA VAL A 128 6.20 9.81 -1.42
C VAL A 128 5.70 9.50 -2.84
N ALA A 129 6.43 8.65 -3.58
CA ALA A 129 6.01 8.21 -4.90
C ALA A 129 4.72 7.40 -4.87
N GLU A 130 4.52 6.54 -3.85
CA GLU A 130 3.33 5.70 -3.71
C GLU A 130 2.08 6.52 -3.41
N ILE A 131 2.18 7.61 -2.65
CA ILE A 131 1.06 8.54 -2.43
C ILE A 131 0.59 9.12 -3.78
N GLN A 132 1.51 9.56 -4.63
CA GLN A 132 1.16 10.09 -5.96
C GLN A 132 0.61 8.98 -6.87
N ARG A 133 1.19 7.78 -6.82
CA ARG A 133 0.71 6.62 -7.59
C ARG A 133 -0.73 6.26 -7.23
N LEU A 134 -1.09 6.30 -5.93
CA LEU A 134 -2.45 6.07 -5.48
C LEU A 134 -3.43 7.10 -6.06
N LEU A 135 -3.08 8.39 -6.04
CA LEU A 135 -3.93 9.45 -6.60
C LEU A 135 -4.12 9.26 -8.12
N ASN A 136 -3.05 8.93 -8.82
CA ASN A 136 -3.10 8.62 -10.25
C ASN A 136 -3.96 7.38 -10.52
N ALA A 137 -3.85 6.34 -9.70
CA ALA A 137 -4.68 5.13 -9.82
C ALA A 137 -6.18 5.42 -9.63
N CYS A 138 -6.54 6.31 -8.70
CA CYS A 138 -7.93 6.77 -8.58
C CYS A 138 -8.41 7.49 -9.84
N ASN A 139 -7.59 8.37 -10.41
CA ASN A 139 -7.90 9.08 -11.64
C ASN A 139 -8.04 8.12 -12.85
N ASP A 140 -7.19 7.10 -12.94
CA ASP A 140 -7.30 6.08 -14.00
C ASP A 140 -8.67 5.38 -13.93
N LEU A 141 -9.11 4.99 -12.72
CA LEU A 141 -10.42 4.36 -12.52
C LEU A 141 -11.60 5.30 -12.82
N GLU A 142 -11.51 6.57 -12.43
CA GLU A 142 -12.53 7.58 -12.75
C GLU A 142 -12.67 7.81 -14.26
N ASN A 143 -11.58 7.60 -15.02
CA ASN A 143 -11.55 7.66 -16.48
C ASN A 143 -11.80 6.30 -17.16
N ASN A 144 -12.13 5.25 -16.42
CA ASN A 144 -12.28 3.88 -16.91
C ASN A 144 -11.01 3.31 -17.58
N ASP A 145 -9.84 3.81 -17.25
CA ASP A 145 -8.55 3.31 -17.72
C ASP A 145 -8.01 2.21 -16.80
N ILE A 146 -8.61 1.05 -16.93
CA ILE A 146 -8.26 -0.12 -16.13
C ILE A 146 -6.85 -0.66 -16.45
N GLN A 147 -6.33 -0.39 -17.66
CA GLN A 147 -4.99 -0.80 -18.06
C GLN A 147 -3.92 -0.01 -17.29
N SER A 148 -4.05 1.31 -17.27
CA SER A 148 -3.15 2.17 -16.48
C SER A 148 -3.25 1.85 -14.98
N PHE A 149 -4.45 1.62 -14.45
CA PHE A 149 -4.63 1.18 -13.06
C PHE A 149 -3.89 -0.12 -12.78
N GLY A 150 -4.01 -1.12 -13.66
CA GLY A 150 -3.31 -2.41 -13.52
C GLY A 150 -1.79 -2.26 -13.60
N GLN A 151 -1.28 -1.41 -14.49
CA GLN A 151 0.14 -1.10 -14.57
C GLN A 151 0.66 -0.51 -13.25
N ARG A 152 -0.10 0.38 -12.60
CA ARG A 152 0.29 0.92 -11.28
C ARG A 152 0.32 -0.15 -10.19
N MET A 153 -0.48 -1.20 -10.29
CA MET A 153 -0.39 -2.32 -9.36
C MET A 153 0.97 -3.02 -9.46
N PHE A 154 1.46 -3.28 -10.69
CA PHE A 154 2.80 -3.82 -10.89
C PHE A 154 3.89 -2.88 -10.36
N GLU A 155 3.80 -1.58 -10.66
CA GLU A 155 4.74 -0.58 -10.15
C GLU A 155 4.79 -0.54 -8.63
N THR A 156 3.62 -0.61 -7.97
CA THR A 156 3.52 -0.72 -6.51
C THR A 156 4.24 -1.98 -6.01
N HIS A 157 4.01 -3.15 -6.64
CA HIS A 157 4.67 -4.38 -6.22
C HIS A 157 6.19 -4.27 -6.30
N PHE A 158 6.72 -3.83 -7.43
CA PHE A 158 8.17 -3.68 -7.60
C PHE A 158 8.76 -2.60 -6.68
N GLY A 159 8.04 -1.53 -6.40
CA GLY A 159 8.43 -0.55 -5.40
C GLY A 159 8.47 -1.13 -3.97
N LEU A 160 7.47 -1.92 -3.60
CA LEU A 160 7.42 -2.63 -2.31
C LEU A 160 8.56 -3.65 -2.19
N LYS A 161 8.89 -4.35 -3.28
CA LYS A 161 10.02 -5.28 -3.35
C LYS A 161 11.37 -4.58 -3.26
N ASP A 162 11.64 -3.67 -4.20
CA ASP A 162 12.98 -3.17 -4.47
C ASP A 162 13.35 -1.94 -3.64
N GLN A 163 12.36 -1.13 -3.23
CA GLN A 163 12.59 0.12 -2.52
C GLN A 163 12.16 0.05 -1.06
N TYR A 164 11.01 -0.52 -0.76
CA TYR A 164 10.50 -0.65 0.61
C TYR A 164 10.96 -1.94 1.27
N GLU A 165 11.29 -2.96 0.48
CA GLU A 165 11.82 -4.28 0.88
C GLU A 165 10.91 -4.99 1.90
N VAL A 166 9.65 -5.13 1.54
CA VAL A 166 8.63 -5.85 2.31
C VAL A 166 8.06 -7.07 1.57
N SER A 167 8.58 -7.39 0.38
CA SER A 167 8.17 -8.58 -0.36
C SER A 167 8.93 -9.84 0.12
N CYS A 168 8.59 -10.98 -0.45
CA CYS A 168 9.32 -12.24 -0.32
C CYS A 168 9.39 -12.96 -1.67
N GLU A 169 10.26 -13.99 -1.75
CA GLU A 169 10.49 -14.71 -3.00
C GLU A 169 9.23 -15.30 -3.61
N GLU A 170 8.31 -15.81 -2.78
CA GLU A 170 7.06 -16.41 -3.23
C GLU A 170 6.09 -15.38 -3.80
N LEU A 171 5.97 -14.20 -3.17
CA LEU A 171 5.18 -13.09 -3.69
C LEU A 171 5.74 -12.59 -5.02
N ASP A 172 7.06 -12.40 -5.07
CA ASP A 172 7.76 -11.96 -6.28
C ASP A 172 7.62 -12.98 -7.41
N HIS A 173 7.70 -14.28 -7.08
CA HIS A 173 7.51 -15.34 -8.05
C HIS A 173 6.12 -15.30 -8.66
N LEU A 174 5.06 -15.21 -7.84
CA LEU A 174 3.68 -15.14 -8.31
C LEU A 174 3.44 -13.93 -9.23
N VAL A 175 3.93 -12.75 -8.87
CA VAL A 175 3.77 -11.56 -9.72
C VAL A 175 4.60 -11.68 -11.00
N ASN A 176 5.82 -12.22 -10.93
CA ASN A 176 6.65 -12.41 -12.11
C ASN A 176 6.07 -13.41 -13.11
N LEU A 177 5.36 -14.44 -12.66
CA LEU A 177 4.68 -15.39 -13.54
C LEU A 177 3.63 -14.71 -14.43
N VAL A 178 2.93 -13.72 -13.90
CA VAL A 178 1.77 -13.11 -14.57
C VAL A 178 2.04 -11.76 -15.23
N LYS A 179 3.18 -11.12 -14.96
CA LYS A 179 3.45 -9.73 -15.43
C LYS A 179 3.44 -9.56 -16.95
N ASN A 180 3.66 -10.62 -17.70
CA ASN A 180 3.66 -10.60 -19.18
C ASN A 180 2.46 -11.35 -19.77
N ASP A 181 1.53 -11.84 -18.95
CA ASP A 181 0.33 -12.51 -19.43
C ASP A 181 -0.70 -11.46 -19.88
N GLN A 182 -1.16 -11.58 -21.12
CA GLN A 182 -2.14 -10.65 -21.72
C GLN A 182 -3.52 -10.69 -21.04
N ASN A 183 -3.79 -11.71 -20.24
CA ASN A 183 -5.03 -11.86 -19.51
C ASN A 183 -4.97 -11.25 -18.10
N VAL A 184 -3.77 -10.90 -17.62
CA VAL A 184 -3.57 -10.27 -16.32
C VAL A 184 -3.27 -8.79 -16.50
N ILE A 185 -4.22 -7.97 -16.10
CA ILE A 185 -4.17 -6.51 -16.25
C ILE A 185 -3.24 -5.89 -15.22
N GLY A 186 -3.19 -6.44 -14.01
CA GLY A 186 -2.35 -5.97 -12.94
C GLY A 186 -2.22 -6.99 -11.81
N ALA A 187 -1.10 -6.96 -11.12
CA ALA A 187 -0.85 -7.82 -9.96
C ALA A 187 0.08 -7.13 -8.96
N ARG A 188 -0.14 -7.37 -7.69
CA ARG A 188 0.74 -6.92 -6.60
C ARG A 188 0.56 -7.76 -5.35
N MET A 189 1.54 -7.71 -4.46
CA MET A 189 1.34 -8.20 -3.10
C MET A 189 0.26 -7.37 -2.38
N MET A 190 -0.40 -7.98 -1.40
CA MET A 190 -1.45 -7.38 -0.59
C MET A 190 -1.03 -7.34 0.90
N GLY A 191 -1.45 -6.28 1.61
CA GLY A 191 -1.18 -6.11 3.04
C GLY A 191 0.24 -5.63 3.35
N GLY A 192 0.74 -6.00 4.51
CA GLY A 192 2.04 -5.55 5.06
C GLY A 192 3.27 -6.22 4.45
N GLY A 193 3.08 -7.27 3.66
CA GLY A 193 4.17 -8.02 3.03
C GLY A 193 4.71 -9.16 3.88
N PHE A 194 5.92 -9.61 3.55
CA PHE A 194 6.63 -10.73 4.16
C PHE A 194 5.90 -12.08 4.04
N GLY A 195 4.98 -12.22 3.11
CA GLY A 195 4.12 -13.36 2.87
C GLY A 195 2.67 -12.94 2.60
N GLY A 196 1.73 -13.84 2.78
CA GLY A 196 0.32 -13.61 2.51
C GLY A 196 -0.02 -13.78 1.03
N CYS A 197 -0.87 -12.91 0.48
CA CYS A 197 -1.44 -13.07 -0.85
C CYS A 197 -0.93 -12.03 -1.85
N THR A 198 -1.00 -12.41 -3.15
CA THR A 198 -1.09 -11.44 -4.24
C THR A 198 -2.53 -11.18 -4.60
N ILE A 199 -2.84 -9.93 -5.02
CA ILE A 199 -4.11 -9.56 -5.64
C ILE A 199 -3.87 -9.31 -7.11
N ASN A 200 -4.69 -9.93 -7.97
CA ASN A 200 -4.53 -9.93 -9.41
C ASN A 200 -5.82 -9.49 -10.08
N LEU A 201 -5.73 -8.60 -11.06
CA LEU A 201 -6.81 -8.24 -11.96
C LEU A 201 -6.73 -9.12 -13.21
N VAL A 202 -7.65 -10.03 -13.38
CA VAL A 202 -7.63 -11.04 -14.44
C VAL A 202 -8.89 -10.90 -15.30
N LYS A 203 -8.74 -11.00 -16.62
CA LYS A 203 -9.89 -11.06 -17.51
C LYS A 203 -10.77 -12.26 -17.17
N THR A 204 -12.08 -12.06 -17.14
CA THR A 204 -13.04 -13.10 -16.71
C THR A 204 -12.90 -14.38 -17.54
N GLU A 205 -12.62 -14.28 -18.83
CA GLU A 205 -12.45 -15.39 -19.76
C GLU A 205 -11.23 -16.27 -19.49
N ALA A 206 -10.32 -15.83 -18.62
CA ALA A 206 -9.08 -16.53 -18.28
C ALA A 206 -9.07 -17.10 -16.85
N VAL A 207 -10.21 -17.09 -16.16
CA VAL A 207 -10.30 -17.50 -14.73
C VAL A 207 -10.89 -18.90 -14.56
N ASP A 208 -11.03 -19.71 -15.57
CA ASP A 208 -11.56 -21.10 -15.50
C ASP A 208 -10.51 -22.12 -15.08
#